data_e622882435af15ae5c7717146711f87f
#
_entry.id   e622882435af15ae5c7717146711f87f
#
_cell.length_a   1.000
_cell.length_b   1.000
_cell.length_c   1.000
_cell.angle_alpha   90.00
_cell.angle_beta   90.00
_cell.angle_gamma   90.00
#
_symmetry.space_group_name_H-M   'P 1'
#
loop_
_entity.id
_entity.type
_entity.pdbx_description
1 polymer ?
#
loop_
_entity_poly.entity_id
_entity_poly.type
_entity_poly.pdbx_seq_one_letter_code
_entity_poly.pdbx_strand_id
1 'polypeptide(L)'
;MQITKWISLACLTCLPLVSHGQVNDAGRSLKILPAPKEVRLSEGKFVIKPSTTILIANANTEDRTAAETLQKEIHDRTGVKLSIEVATAAPKTTGHISLGRLTDRGLRSYLESQGVKTGDEAGDHDLAKPDFEEQGYVIRVTESGIIVAANTAQGLFYGVQTLRQLARPEVPGEKALAIPALVIRDWPSMEWRGVSDDISRGPIPTLDYLKTQIRTLAEYKINLVGFNMEHVFDFQTQPLVPPGQAALTAAEIKELVAYAGKYYITLLPEQQAFGHLHQFLKFEIYSDIAETPHGHVLTPTDPKTYDFIRQIYGEIVPLFPGPFFHIGADETIELGIGQTKALADQEGIGRVYLEHLQKVFEIMRPYHKQLMFWGDIAIKYPELLSTIPKDMIAVPWEYNPKPSYEDIITPYTNAGLRVVVAPGAGNWCVIWPDFERAFMNIRNFVRDGQKHQA
;
A
#
# COMPACT_ATOMS: atom_id res chain seq x y z
N MET A 1 -23.77 -70.79 -19.63
CA MET A 1 -25.02 -70.96 -18.83
C MET A 1 -24.98 -70.02 -17.64
N GLN A 2 -25.86 -69.07 -17.61
CA GLN A 2 -26.34 -68.25 -16.50
C GLN A 2 -25.31 -67.31 -15.79
N ILE A 3 -25.34 -65.99 -15.95
CA ILE A 3 -26.29 -64.97 -15.44
C ILE A 3 -26.19 -64.80 -13.91
N THR A 4 -25.77 -63.63 -13.37
CA THR A 4 -26.55 -62.60 -12.72
C THR A 4 -25.66 -61.71 -11.88
N LYS A 5 -25.52 -60.40 -12.18
CA LYS A 5 -26.23 -59.21 -11.70
C LYS A 5 -25.80 -58.62 -10.34
N TRP A 6 -25.36 -57.36 -10.42
CA TRP A 6 -25.65 -56.17 -9.58
C TRP A 6 -24.98 -56.15 -8.18
N ILE A 7 -24.38 -55.05 -7.72
CA ILE A 7 -24.92 -53.71 -7.44
C ILE A 7 -23.76 -52.71 -7.29
N SER A 8 -23.94 -51.54 -7.95
CA SER A 8 -23.14 -50.34 -7.74
C SER A 8 -23.46 -49.72 -6.37
N LEU A 9 -22.43 -49.29 -5.65
CA LEU A 9 -22.59 -48.32 -4.56
C LEU A 9 -21.64 -47.15 -4.80
N ALA A 10 -22.17 -46.07 -5.37
CA ALA A 10 -21.51 -44.79 -5.50
C ALA A 10 -21.48 -44.12 -4.13
N CYS A 11 -20.31 -44.05 -3.55
CA CYS A 11 -20.08 -43.22 -2.38
C CYS A 11 -19.74 -41.81 -2.87
N LEU A 12 -20.72 -40.92 -2.93
CA LEU A 12 -20.53 -39.49 -3.08
C LEU A 12 -19.91 -38.96 -1.77
N THR A 13 -18.59 -38.79 -1.73
CA THR A 13 -17.96 -37.96 -0.73
C THR A 13 -18.14 -36.52 -1.16
N CYS A 14 -19.06 -35.81 -0.54
CA CYS A 14 -19.13 -34.36 -0.56
C CYS A 14 -17.88 -33.79 0.06
N LEU A 15 -16.92 -33.39 -0.75
CA LEU A 15 -15.88 -32.42 -0.35
C LEU A 15 -16.55 -31.07 -0.19
N PRO A 16 -16.35 -30.35 0.91
CA PRO A 16 -16.82 -28.99 1.01
C PRO A 16 -16.08 -28.16 -0.04
N LEU A 17 -16.82 -27.64 -1.01
CA LEU A 17 -16.39 -26.56 -1.87
C LEU A 17 -16.06 -25.38 -0.95
N VAL A 18 -14.79 -25.12 -0.72
CA VAL A 18 -14.32 -23.84 -0.21
C VAL A 18 -14.80 -22.81 -1.23
N SER A 19 -15.82 -22.07 -0.88
CA SER A 19 -16.32 -20.96 -1.69
C SER A 19 -15.23 -19.90 -1.75
N HIS A 20 -14.43 -19.96 -2.79
CA HIS A 20 -13.69 -18.77 -3.24
C HIS A 20 -14.77 -17.73 -3.54
N GLY A 21 -14.73 -16.60 -2.83
CA GLY A 21 -15.71 -15.53 -3.00
C GLY A 21 -15.96 -15.30 -4.48
N GLN A 22 -17.20 -15.50 -4.92
CA GLN A 22 -17.61 -15.21 -6.29
C GLN A 22 -17.38 -13.73 -6.52
N VAL A 23 -16.27 -13.40 -7.22
CA VAL A 23 -16.10 -12.06 -7.77
C VAL A 23 -17.27 -11.85 -8.72
N ASN A 24 -18.16 -10.97 -8.31
CA ASN A 24 -19.42 -10.70 -9.01
C ASN A 24 -19.08 -10.25 -10.45
N ASP A 25 -19.51 -10.99 -11.48
CA ASP A 25 -19.25 -10.65 -12.89
C ASP A 25 -19.66 -9.21 -13.24
N ALA A 26 -20.66 -8.68 -12.54
CA ALA A 26 -21.10 -7.30 -12.66
C ALA A 26 -19.99 -6.29 -12.29
N GLY A 27 -19.16 -6.57 -11.28
CA GLY A 27 -18.03 -5.69 -10.89
C GLY A 27 -16.96 -5.62 -11.97
N ARG A 28 -16.68 -6.73 -12.65
CA ARG A 28 -15.72 -6.78 -13.77
C ARG A 28 -16.20 -6.04 -15.00
N SER A 29 -17.51 -6.06 -15.28
CA SER A 29 -18.09 -5.38 -16.43
C SER A 29 -17.99 -3.85 -16.32
N LEU A 30 -17.92 -3.29 -15.11
CA LEU A 30 -17.81 -1.85 -14.88
C LEU A 30 -16.40 -1.27 -15.07
N LYS A 31 -15.38 -2.11 -15.29
CA LYS A 31 -13.98 -1.70 -15.47
C LYS A 31 -13.43 -0.82 -14.33
N ILE A 32 -13.81 -1.11 -13.10
CA ILE A 32 -13.34 -0.43 -11.88
C ILE A 32 -12.15 -1.21 -11.30
N LEU A 33 -11.11 -0.50 -10.89
CA LEU A 33 -9.90 -1.06 -10.26
C LEU A 33 -9.63 -0.36 -8.91
N PRO A 34 -9.45 -1.12 -7.82
CA PRO A 34 -9.77 -2.55 -7.67
C PRO A 34 -11.26 -2.83 -7.90
N ALA A 35 -11.59 -4.05 -8.35
CA ALA A 35 -12.98 -4.44 -8.53
C ALA A 35 -13.70 -4.45 -7.17
N PRO A 36 -14.86 -3.80 -7.04
CA PRO A 36 -15.60 -3.78 -5.80
C PRO A 36 -16.08 -5.18 -5.38
N LYS A 37 -16.15 -5.41 -4.07
CA LYS A 37 -16.57 -6.69 -3.47
C LYS A 37 -18.00 -7.05 -3.83
N GLU A 38 -18.92 -6.11 -3.74
CA GLU A 38 -20.34 -6.31 -4.00
C GLU A 38 -20.85 -5.25 -4.98
N VAL A 39 -21.49 -5.69 -6.06
CA VAL A 39 -22.13 -4.83 -7.05
C VAL A 39 -23.50 -5.39 -7.41
N ARG A 40 -24.52 -4.56 -7.33
CA ARG A 40 -25.86 -4.85 -7.83
C ARG A 40 -26.27 -3.78 -8.84
N LEU A 41 -26.44 -4.14 -10.09
CA LEU A 41 -26.95 -3.27 -11.15
C LEU A 41 -28.47 -3.19 -11.07
N SER A 42 -29.02 -2.03 -11.44
CA SER A 42 -30.46 -1.78 -11.58
C SER A 42 -30.72 -1.11 -12.93
N GLU A 43 -31.98 -1.07 -13.34
CA GLU A 43 -32.37 -0.31 -14.54
C GLU A 43 -32.21 1.19 -14.33
N GLY A 44 -31.94 1.91 -15.42
CA GLY A 44 -31.78 3.37 -15.43
C GLY A 44 -30.31 3.83 -15.27
N LYS A 45 -30.15 5.15 -15.28
CA LYS A 45 -28.86 5.80 -15.12
C LYS A 45 -29.01 7.22 -14.58
N PHE A 46 -28.04 7.69 -13.82
CA PHE A 46 -27.93 9.09 -13.43
C PHE A 46 -27.08 9.84 -14.46
N VAL A 47 -27.60 10.96 -14.95
CA VAL A 47 -26.87 11.83 -15.86
C VAL A 47 -26.40 13.07 -15.11
N ILE A 48 -25.08 13.26 -15.04
CA ILE A 48 -24.47 14.46 -14.47
C ILE A 48 -24.74 15.63 -15.41
N LYS A 49 -25.38 16.68 -14.87
CA LYS A 49 -25.75 17.90 -15.58
C LYS A 49 -24.99 19.09 -14.98
N PRO A 50 -24.88 20.24 -15.69
CA PRO A 50 -24.30 21.45 -15.12
C PRO A 50 -24.99 21.94 -13.83
N SER A 51 -26.27 21.61 -13.65
CA SER A 51 -27.04 21.90 -12.43
C SER A 51 -26.89 20.88 -11.31
N THR A 52 -26.13 19.79 -11.52
CA THR A 52 -25.87 18.80 -10.48
C THR A 52 -24.96 19.41 -9.41
N THR A 53 -25.35 19.26 -8.14
CA THR A 53 -24.58 19.77 -6.99
C THR A 53 -23.98 18.62 -6.22
N ILE A 54 -22.74 18.77 -5.76
CA ILE A 54 -22.12 17.90 -4.78
C ILE A 54 -22.48 18.40 -3.38
N LEU A 55 -23.17 17.60 -2.59
CA LEU A 55 -23.53 17.89 -1.21
C LEU A 55 -22.59 17.15 -0.26
N ILE A 56 -21.98 17.86 0.68
CA ILE A 56 -21.18 17.30 1.76
C ILE A 56 -21.93 17.40 3.09
N ALA A 57 -21.88 16.35 3.91
CA ALA A 57 -22.58 16.34 5.20
C ALA A 57 -21.92 17.30 6.21
N ASN A 58 -20.61 17.48 6.13
CA ASN A 58 -19.83 18.34 7.05
C ASN A 58 -18.95 19.31 6.27
N ALA A 59 -18.75 20.49 6.83
CA ALA A 59 -17.85 21.51 6.27
C ALA A 59 -16.38 21.30 6.63
N ASN A 60 -15.99 20.08 7.09
CA ASN A 60 -14.60 19.76 7.43
C ASN A 60 -13.71 19.63 6.18
N THR A 61 -12.41 19.67 6.41
CA THR A 61 -11.40 19.62 5.34
C THR A 61 -11.45 18.31 4.57
N GLU A 62 -11.68 17.20 5.24
CA GLU A 62 -11.64 15.85 4.68
C GLU A 62 -12.79 15.62 3.70
N ASP A 63 -14.04 15.93 4.10
CA ASP A 63 -15.22 15.79 3.24
C ASP A 63 -15.14 16.76 2.05
N ARG A 64 -14.60 17.97 2.28
CA ARG A 64 -14.35 18.94 1.22
C ARG A 64 -13.31 18.42 0.22
N THR A 65 -12.20 17.85 0.69
CA THR A 65 -11.16 17.26 -0.19
C THR A 65 -11.72 16.14 -1.06
N ALA A 66 -12.57 15.28 -0.51
CA ALA A 66 -13.26 14.25 -1.28
C ALA A 66 -14.16 14.86 -2.38
N ALA A 67 -14.94 15.88 -2.02
CA ALA A 67 -15.82 16.58 -2.97
C ALA A 67 -15.04 17.33 -4.06
N GLU A 68 -13.97 18.03 -3.71
CA GLU A 68 -13.10 18.75 -4.65
C GLU A 68 -12.38 17.78 -5.61
N THR A 69 -11.99 16.60 -5.12
CA THR A 69 -11.40 15.54 -5.95
C THR A 69 -12.40 15.08 -7.02
N LEU A 70 -13.66 14.85 -6.63
CA LEU A 70 -14.72 14.49 -7.58
C LEU A 70 -15.05 15.64 -8.54
N GLN A 71 -15.18 16.86 -8.03
CA GLN A 71 -15.46 18.07 -8.83
C GLN A 71 -14.38 18.25 -9.91
N LYS A 72 -13.11 18.12 -9.52
CA LYS A 72 -11.99 18.24 -10.45
C LYS A 72 -12.06 17.19 -11.56
N GLU A 73 -12.31 15.94 -11.23
CA GLU A 73 -12.42 14.86 -12.19
C GLU A 73 -13.54 15.11 -13.21
N ILE A 74 -14.71 15.52 -12.73
CA ILE A 74 -15.85 15.82 -13.60
C ILE A 74 -15.52 17.03 -14.48
N HIS A 75 -14.90 18.06 -13.91
CA HIS A 75 -14.49 19.25 -14.67
C HIS A 75 -13.46 18.91 -15.76
N ASP A 76 -12.43 18.16 -15.43
CA ASP A 76 -11.36 17.78 -16.37
C ASP A 76 -11.92 16.98 -17.58
N ARG A 77 -12.98 16.19 -17.35
CA ARG A 77 -13.60 15.36 -18.39
C ARG A 77 -14.65 16.08 -19.23
N THR A 78 -15.41 16.96 -18.61
CA THR A 78 -16.62 17.55 -19.25
C THR A 78 -16.51 19.05 -19.47
N GLY A 79 -15.57 19.72 -18.80
CA GLY A 79 -15.53 21.18 -18.68
C GLY A 79 -16.57 21.77 -17.71
N VAL A 80 -17.42 20.93 -17.08
CA VAL A 80 -18.46 21.36 -16.15
C VAL A 80 -17.92 21.40 -14.72
N LYS A 81 -17.92 22.56 -14.09
CA LYS A 81 -17.58 22.72 -12.68
C LYS A 81 -18.85 22.68 -11.84
N LEU A 82 -19.09 21.57 -11.15
CA LEU A 82 -20.23 21.41 -10.25
C LEU A 82 -20.08 22.29 -9.01
N SER A 83 -21.20 22.75 -8.39
CA SER A 83 -21.15 23.41 -7.09
C SER A 83 -20.91 22.39 -5.97
N ILE A 84 -20.23 22.83 -4.89
CA ILE A 84 -20.08 22.06 -3.64
C ILE A 84 -20.79 22.84 -2.55
N GLU A 85 -21.77 22.21 -1.91
CA GLU A 85 -22.58 22.82 -0.86
C GLU A 85 -22.60 21.93 0.39
N VAL A 86 -22.76 22.55 1.56
CA VAL A 86 -22.96 21.82 2.81
C VAL A 86 -24.44 21.53 2.99
N ALA A 87 -24.80 20.27 3.19
CA ALA A 87 -26.19 19.86 3.42
C ALA A 87 -26.67 20.36 4.78
N THR A 88 -27.87 20.98 4.80
CA THR A 88 -28.47 21.50 6.03
C THR A 88 -29.55 20.59 6.63
N ALA A 89 -29.83 19.46 5.99
CA ALA A 89 -30.87 18.50 6.37
C ALA A 89 -30.56 17.11 5.77
N ALA A 90 -31.44 16.14 5.98
CA ALA A 90 -31.39 14.78 5.43
C ALA A 90 -30.93 14.73 3.96
N PRO A 91 -30.27 13.67 3.51
CA PRO A 91 -29.64 13.60 2.19
C PRO A 91 -30.67 13.88 1.08
N LYS A 92 -30.44 14.95 0.32
CA LYS A 92 -31.23 15.21 -0.88
C LYS A 92 -30.76 14.27 -1.97
N THR A 93 -31.68 13.51 -2.55
CA THR A 93 -31.35 12.51 -3.57
C THR A 93 -31.65 12.99 -4.99
N THR A 94 -32.39 14.10 -5.17
CA THR A 94 -32.83 14.55 -6.50
C THR A 94 -31.90 15.63 -7.05
N GLY A 95 -31.17 15.27 -8.14
CA GLY A 95 -30.26 16.17 -8.82
C GLY A 95 -28.92 16.38 -8.12
N HIS A 96 -28.60 15.58 -7.09
CA HIS A 96 -27.40 15.75 -6.26
C HIS A 96 -26.51 14.50 -6.24
N ILE A 97 -25.23 14.76 -5.95
CA ILE A 97 -24.25 13.74 -5.50
C ILE A 97 -24.01 14.01 -4.02
N SER A 98 -24.56 13.20 -3.13
CA SER A 98 -24.47 13.39 -1.68
C SER A 98 -23.34 12.57 -1.11
N LEU A 99 -22.40 13.20 -0.42
CA LEU A 99 -21.28 12.60 0.30
C LEU A 99 -21.58 12.66 1.80
N GLY A 100 -21.69 11.50 2.47
CA GLY A 100 -22.13 11.45 3.87
C GLY A 100 -21.45 10.41 4.73
N ARG A 101 -21.75 10.48 6.03
CA ARG A 101 -21.22 9.53 7.02
C ARG A 101 -22.29 8.54 7.44
N LEU A 102 -21.94 7.24 7.50
CA LEU A 102 -22.82 6.20 8.02
C LEU A 102 -23.04 6.32 9.54
N THR A 103 -22.26 7.14 10.22
CA THR A 103 -22.50 7.55 11.61
C THR A 103 -23.73 8.44 11.76
N ASP A 104 -24.20 9.09 10.68
CA ASP A 104 -25.49 9.78 10.64
C ASP A 104 -26.62 8.73 10.56
N ARG A 105 -27.42 8.66 11.64
CA ARG A 105 -28.52 7.69 11.75
C ARG A 105 -29.58 7.88 10.66
N GLY A 106 -29.86 9.11 10.25
CA GLY A 106 -30.83 9.43 9.21
C GLY A 106 -30.41 8.89 7.85
N LEU A 107 -29.15 9.12 7.47
CA LEU A 107 -28.57 8.58 6.23
C LEU A 107 -28.49 7.05 6.26
N ARG A 108 -28.03 6.47 7.36
CA ARG A 108 -27.96 5.02 7.54
C ARG A 108 -29.34 4.39 7.39
N SER A 109 -30.33 4.84 8.16
CA SER A 109 -31.71 4.31 8.08
C SER A 109 -32.32 4.48 6.69
N TYR A 110 -32.05 5.59 6.01
CA TYR A 110 -32.49 5.77 4.63
C TYR A 110 -31.89 4.70 3.71
N LEU A 111 -30.58 4.49 3.74
CA LEU A 111 -29.91 3.48 2.91
C LEU A 111 -30.42 2.07 3.21
N GLU A 112 -30.59 1.71 4.48
CA GLU A 112 -31.13 0.42 4.92
C GLU A 112 -32.58 0.22 4.45
N SER A 113 -33.43 1.25 4.51
CA SER A 113 -34.80 1.22 3.97
C SER A 113 -34.84 0.97 2.46
N GLN A 114 -33.76 1.27 1.77
CA GLN A 114 -33.57 1.01 0.34
C GLN A 114 -32.87 -0.35 0.06
N GLY A 115 -32.76 -1.20 1.06
CA GLY A 115 -32.12 -2.52 0.95
C GLY A 115 -30.60 -2.48 0.78
N VAL A 116 -29.95 -1.40 1.22
CA VAL A 116 -28.49 -1.26 1.20
C VAL A 116 -27.94 -1.65 2.57
N LYS A 117 -27.07 -2.64 2.61
CA LYS A 117 -26.34 -3.01 3.83
C LYS A 117 -25.31 -1.94 4.19
N THR A 118 -25.30 -1.46 5.43
CA THR A 118 -24.46 -0.34 5.88
C THR A 118 -23.44 -0.72 6.96
N GLY A 119 -23.36 -1.99 7.37
CA GLY A 119 -22.43 -2.51 8.37
C GLY A 119 -21.98 -3.92 8.04
N ASP A 120 -21.11 -4.47 8.85
CA ASP A 120 -20.77 -5.89 8.80
C ASP A 120 -21.96 -6.70 9.36
N GLU A 121 -22.40 -7.73 8.66
CA GLU A 121 -23.36 -8.68 9.23
C GLU A 121 -22.64 -9.56 10.25
N ALA A 122 -23.25 -9.72 11.42
CA ALA A 122 -22.79 -10.67 12.42
C ALA A 122 -22.78 -12.08 11.80
N GLY A 123 -21.61 -12.60 11.48
CA GLY A 123 -21.43 -13.92 10.86
C GLY A 123 -20.37 -13.98 9.75
N ASP A 124 -19.95 -12.86 9.20
CA ASP A 124 -18.90 -12.82 8.17
C ASP A 124 -17.53 -12.44 8.78
N HIS A 125 -17.27 -12.97 9.99
CA HIS A 125 -15.99 -12.83 10.70
C HIS A 125 -14.94 -13.75 10.09
N ASP A 126 -14.52 -13.44 8.88
CA ASP A 126 -13.22 -13.87 8.40
C ASP A 126 -12.19 -12.95 9.07
N LEU A 127 -11.48 -13.48 10.07
CA LEU A 127 -10.51 -12.77 10.93
C LEU A 127 -9.37 -12.08 10.16
N ALA A 128 -9.32 -12.26 8.84
CA ALA A 128 -8.35 -11.64 7.92
C ALA A 128 -8.92 -10.42 7.16
N LYS A 129 -10.14 -9.96 7.44
CA LYS A 129 -10.72 -8.81 6.71
C LYS A 129 -10.40 -7.50 7.42
N PRO A 130 -9.71 -6.57 6.74
CA PRO A 130 -9.68 -5.18 7.17
C PRO A 130 -11.11 -4.68 7.28
N ASP A 131 -11.40 -4.08 8.39
CA ASP A 131 -12.72 -3.71 8.83
C ASP A 131 -13.43 -2.79 7.81
N PHE A 132 -14.64 -3.14 7.39
CA PHE A 132 -15.52 -2.24 6.66
C PHE A 132 -15.70 -0.91 7.40
N GLU A 133 -15.61 -0.93 8.73
CA GLU A 133 -15.75 0.23 9.59
C GLU A 133 -14.75 1.34 9.27
N GLU A 134 -13.49 1.03 8.92
CA GLU A 134 -12.45 2.04 8.70
C GLU A 134 -12.35 2.49 7.24
N GLN A 135 -12.27 1.55 6.31
CA GLN A 135 -11.95 1.83 4.91
C GLN A 135 -13.07 1.50 3.94
N GLY A 136 -14.17 0.92 4.44
CA GLY A 136 -15.31 0.54 3.62
C GLY A 136 -16.21 1.70 3.27
N TYR A 137 -16.99 1.52 2.21
CA TYR A 137 -17.96 2.51 1.72
C TYR A 137 -19.13 1.84 0.99
N VAL A 138 -20.17 2.63 0.81
CA VAL A 138 -21.34 2.30 0.01
C VAL A 138 -21.54 3.39 -1.05
N ILE A 139 -21.89 2.96 -2.27
CA ILE A 139 -22.38 3.86 -3.32
C ILE A 139 -23.78 3.39 -3.73
N ARG A 140 -24.71 4.31 -3.79
CA ARG A 140 -26.04 4.06 -4.37
C ARG A 140 -26.29 5.08 -5.48
N VAL A 141 -26.52 4.59 -6.67
CA VAL A 141 -26.89 5.38 -7.85
C VAL A 141 -28.33 5.07 -8.23
N THR A 142 -29.14 6.10 -8.41
CA THR A 142 -30.50 6.03 -8.95
C THR A 142 -30.64 7.06 -10.07
N GLU A 143 -31.73 7.03 -10.83
CA GLU A 143 -31.99 8.05 -11.84
C GLU A 143 -32.11 9.46 -11.25
N SER A 144 -32.49 9.58 -9.96
CA SER A 144 -32.67 10.85 -9.28
C SER A 144 -31.38 11.43 -8.69
N GLY A 145 -30.38 10.60 -8.30
CA GLY A 145 -29.16 11.09 -7.67
C GLY A 145 -28.23 9.98 -7.22
N ILE A 146 -27.10 10.40 -6.62
CA ILE A 146 -26.05 9.53 -6.12
C ILE A 146 -25.84 9.79 -4.64
N ILE A 147 -25.62 8.72 -3.87
CA ILE A 147 -25.14 8.77 -2.48
C ILE A 147 -23.84 7.97 -2.41
N VAL A 148 -22.80 8.58 -1.83
CA VAL A 148 -21.58 7.92 -1.38
C VAL A 148 -21.53 8.05 0.14
N ALA A 149 -21.42 6.96 0.86
CA ALA A 149 -21.44 6.96 2.31
C ALA A 149 -20.39 6.01 2.90
N ALA A 150 -19.77 6.40 4.01
CA ALA A 150 -18.81 5.60 4.75
C ALA A 150 -18.80 5.97 6.23
N ASN A 151 -18.21 5.14 7.09
CA ASN A 151 -18.05 5.47 8.50
C ASN A 151 -16.97 6.55 8.72
N THR A 152 -15.88 6.48 7.96
CA THR A 152 -14.70 7.36 8.10
C THR A 152 -14.54 8.31 6.91
N ALA A 153 -13.65 9.29 7.07
CA ALA A 153 -13.23 10.16 5.99
C ALA A 153 -12.46 9.39 4.89
N GLN A 154 -11.65 8.44 5.29
CA GLN A 154 -10.88 7.59 4.37
C GLN A 154 -11.80 6.69 3.52
N GLY A 155 -12.76 6.03 4.15
CA GLY A 155 -13.75 5.23 3.43
C GLY A 155 -14.58 6.08 2.46
N LEU A 156 -15.01 7.30 2.86
CA LEU A 156 -15.71 8.24 1.99
C LEU A 156 -14.84 8.64 0.78
N PHE A 157 -13.57 8.94 1.01
CA PHE A 157 -12.62 9.24 -0.05
C PHE A 157 -12.46 8.07 -1.03
N TYR A 158 -12.38 6.83 -0.53
CA TYR A 158 -12.32 5.63 -1.39
C TYR A 158 -13.61 5.40 -2.19
N GLY A 159 -14.76 5.68 -1.62
CA GLY A 159 -16.02 5.69 -2.36
C GLY A 159 -16.02 6.73 -3.50
N VAL A 160 -15.47 7.90 -3.25
CA VAL A 160 -15.28 8.94 -4.28
C VAL A 160 -14.31 8.46 -5.37
N GLN A 161 -13.22 7.74 -5.04
CA GLN A 161 -12.32 7.18 -6.07
C GLN A 161 -13.06 6.19 -6.99
N THR A 162 -13.93 5.37 -6.43
CA THR A 162 -14.76 4.46 -7.23
C THR A 162 -15.76 5.23 -8.10
N LEU A 163 -16.42 6.25 -7.54
CA LEU A 163 -17.34 7.09 -8.31
C LEU A 163 -16.63 7.83 -9.46
N ARG A 164 -15.40 8.29 -9.26
CA ARG A 164 -14.56 8.90 -10.32
C ARG A 164 -14.34 7.94 -11.48
N GLN A 165 -14.08 6.65 -11.19
CA GLN A 165 -13.90 5.65 -12.23
C GLN A 165 -15.22 5.33 -12.95
N LEU A 166 -16.35 5.32 -12.25
CA LEU A 166 -17.67 5.18 -12.85
C LEU A 166 -18.05 6.38 -13.75
N ALA A 167 -17.60 7.58 -13.38
CA ALA A 167 -17.86 8.81 -14.12
C ALA A 167 -16.98 8.95 -15.38
N ARG A 168 -16.52 7.87 -15.97
CA ARG A 168 -15.75 7.88 -17.23
C ARG A 168 -16.71 7.80 -18.42
N PRO A 169 -16.54 8.63 -19.46
CA PRO A 169 -17.32 8.50 -20.67
C PRO A 169 -17.06 7.15 -21.33
N GLU A 170 -18.08 6.51 -21.85
CA GLU A 170 -17.95 5.23 -22.58
C GLU A 170 -17.14 5.40 -23.86
N VAL A 171 -17.30 6.55 -24.52
CA VAL A 171 -16.60 6.92 -25.73
C VAL A 171 -15.68 8.12 -25.48
N PRO A 172 -14.39 8.06 -25.86
CA PRO A 172 -13.49 9.18 -25.73
C PRO A 172 -14.01 10.44 -26.43
N GLY A 173 -14.04 11.57 -25.70
CA GLY A 173 -14.52 12.87 -26.22
C GLY A 173 -16.01 13.13 -26.00
N GLU A 174 -16.77 12.21 -25.47
CA GLU A 174 -18.15 12.44 -25.02
C GLU A 174 -18.16 13.28 -23.74
N LYS A 175 -18.94 14.36 -23.74
CA LYS A 175 -19.03 15.28 -22.60
C LYS A 175 -20.13 14.91 -21.59
N ALA A 176 -21.05 14.04 -21.96
CA ALA A 176 -22.10 13.57 -21.08
C ALA A 176 -21.58 12.40 -20.21
N LEU A 177 -21.71 12.52 -18.91
CA LEU A 177 -21.38 11.46 -17.96
C LEU A 177 -22.67 10.82 -17.47
N ALA A 178 -22.92 9.59 -17.89
CA ALA A 178 -24.05 8.80 -17.44
C ALA A 178 -23.53 7.63 -16.60
N ILE A 179 -23.96 7.53 -15.34
CA ILE A 179 -23.57 6.49 -14.41
C ILE A 179 -24.74 5.51 -14.27
N PRO A 180 -24.56 4.20 -14.50
CA PRO A 180 -25.65 3.24 -14.39
C PRO A 180 -26.20 3.19 -12.97
N ALA A 181 -27.51 2.98 -12.84
CA ALA A 181 -28.14 2.76 -11.55
C ALA A 181 -27.60 1.46 -10.92
N LEU A 182 -27.08 1.58 -9.70
CA LEU A 182 -26.42 0.46 -9.01
C LEU A 182 -26.33 0.68 -7.50
N VAL A 183 -25.98 -0.38 -6.81
CA VAL A 183 -25.46 -0.35 -5.44
C VAL A 183 -24.09 -1.02 -5.43
N ILE A 184 -23.10 -0.33 -4.89
CA ILE A 184 -21.78 -0.89 -4.57
C ILE A 184 -21.63 -0.88 -3.05
N ARG A 185 -21.10 -1.98 -2.52
CA ARG A 185 -20.55 -2.08 -1.18
C ARG A 185 -19.15 -2.64 -1.30
N ASP A 186 -18.16 -1.94 -0.76
CA ASP A 186 -16.76 -2.29 -0.95
C ASP A 186 -15.91 -1.99 0.27
N TRP A 187 -14.88 -2.82 0.48
CA TRP A 187 -13.87 -2.71 1.53
C TRP A 187 -12.59 -3.40 1.06
N PRO A 188 -11.41 -3.04 1.60
CA PRO A 188 -10.16 -3.65 1.19
C PRO A 188 -10.03 -5.10 1.66
N SER A 189 -9.22 -5.89 0.97
CA SER A 189 -8.82 -7.25 1.40
C SER A 189 -7.57 -7.24 2.27
N MET A 190 -6.87 -6.11 2.32
CA MET A 190 -5.66 -5.89 3.11
C MET A 190 -5.71 -4.47 3.68
N GLU A 191 -5.35 -4.30 4.93
CA GLU A 191 -5.31 -2.99 5.59
C GLU A 191 -4.34 -2.05 4.87
N TRP A 192 -3.12 -2.51 4.61
CA TRP A 192 -2.08 -1.78 3.90
C TRP A 192 -1.91 -2.29 2.48
N ARG A 193 -1.88 -1.36 1.53
CA ARG A 193 -1.67 -1.63 0.10
C ARG A 193 -0.61 -0.68 -0.39
N GLY A 194 0.60 -1.22 -0.59
CA GLY A 194 1.79 -0.42 -0.83
C GLY A 194 2.34 -0.52 -2.26
N VAL A 195 3.05 0.53 -2.62
CA VAL A 195 4.01 0.53 -3.73
C VAL A 195 5.32 1.04 -3.15
N SER A 196 6.41 0.29 -3.32
CA SER A 196 7.76 0.78 -3.05
C SER A 196 8.38 1.25 -4.35
N ASP A 197 8.93 2.47 -4.35
CA ASP A 197 9.58 3.10 -5.48
C ASP A 197 11.03 3.41 -5.13
N ASP A 198 11.93 2.97 -5.99
CA ASP A 198 13.36 3.28 -5.85
C ASP A 198 13.65 4.60 -6.55
N ILE A 199 13.80 5.65 -5.75
CA ILE A 199 14.11 7.00 -6.23
C ILE A 199 15.63 7.31 -6.23
N SER A 200 16.45 6.32 -5.88
CA SER A 200 17.91 6.47 -5.72
C SER A 200 18.73 6.04 -6.94
N ARG A 201 18.19 5.10 -7.75
CA ARG A 201 18.91 4.50 -8.88
C ARG A 201 18.47 5.07 -10.23
N GLY A 202 18.45 6.39 -10.33
CA GLY A 202 18.06 7.10 -11.54
C GLY A 202 18.00 8.60 -11.31
N PRO A 203 17.35 9.36 -12.20
CA PRO A 203 17.06 10.76 -11.96
C PRO A 203 16.17 10.91 -10.72
N ILE A 204 16.57 11.74 -9.78
CA ILE A 204 15.74 12.05 -8.60
C ILE A 204 14.45 12.74 -9.09
N PRO A 205 13.27 12.23 -8.73
CA PRO A 205 12.02 12.79 -9.18
C PRO A 205 11.78 14.18 -8.58
N THR A 206 11.17 15.07 -9.36
CA THR A 206 10.74 16.38 -8.86
C THR A 206 9.57 16.24 -7.89
N LEU A 207 9.39 17.20 -6.99
CA LEU A 207 8.26 17.23 -6.07
C LEU A 207 6.90 17.15 -6.80
N ASP A 208 6.76 17.83 -7.95
CA ASP A 208 5.54 17.80 -8.75
C ASP A 208 5.25 16.42 -9.36
N TYR A 209 6.30 15.70 -9.77
CA TYR A 209 6.16 14.31 -10.21
C TYR A 209 5.70 13.41 -9.08
N LEU A 210 6.32 13.49 -7.90
CA LEU A 210 5.93 12.73 -6.71
C LEU A 210 4.47 13.02 -6.28
N LYS A 211 4.04 14.28 -6.34
CA LYS A 211 2.63 14.64 -6.12
C LYS A 211 1.70 14.03 -7.16
N THR A 212 2.14 13.93 -8.41
CA THR A 212 1.35 13.29 -9.48
C THR A 212 1.24 11.79 -9.25
N GLN A 213 2.33 11.13 -8.85
CA GLN A 213 2.35 9.73 -8.46
C GLN A 213 1.36 9.46 -7.30
N ILE A 214 1.39 10.27 -6.25
CA ILE A 214 0.45 10.17 -5.12
C ILE A 214 -1.00 10.23 -5.60
N ARG A 215 -1.36 11.22 -6.43
CA ARG A 215 -2.74 11.33 -6.96
C ARG A 215 -3.14 10.10 -7.78
N THR A 216 -2.23 9.60 -8.60
CA THR A 216 -2.47 8.42 -9.44
C THR A 216 -2.68 7.17 -8.57
N LEU A 217 -1.83 6.95 -7.58
CA LEU A 217 -1.94 5.81 -6.68
C LEU A 217 -3.20 5.87 -5.81
N ALA A 218 -3.58 7.07 -5.37
CA ALA A 218 -4.81 7.29 -4.62
C ALA A 218 -6.08 6.87 -5.39
N GLU A 219 -6.10 7.04 -6.71
CA GLU A 219 -7.23 6.59 -7.55
C GLU A 219 -7.48 5.08 -7.42
N TYR A 220 -6.41 4.31 -7.21
CA TYR A 220 -6.45 2.86 -7.02
C TYR A 220 -6.51 2.45 -5.54
N LYS A 221 -6.75 3.39 -4.62
CA LYS A 221 -6.87 3.16 -3.18
C LYS A 221 -5.60 2.59 -2.53
N ILE A 222 -4.43 2.86 -3.11
CA ILE A 222 -3.14 2.62 -2.47
C ILE A 222 -3.03 3.58 -1.28
N ASN A 223 -2.56 3.07 -0.13
CA ASN A 223 -2.47 3.85 1.10
C ASN A 223 -1.08 3.86 1.75
N LEU A 224 -0.11 3.21 1.12
CA LEU A 224 1.29 3.21 1.54
C LEU A 224 2.18 3.43 0.32
N VAL A 225 3.10 4.38 0.38
CA VAL A 225 4.10 4.60 -0.67
C VAL A 225 5.48 4.62 -0.02
N GLY A 226 6.28 3.62 -0.34
CA GLY A 226 7.67 3.51 0.08
C GLY A 226 8.60 4.22 -0.88
N PHE A 227 9.61 4.89 -0.35
CA PHE A 227 10.71 5.46 -1.12
C PHE A 227 12.03 4.90 -0.62
N ASN A 228 12.73 4.13 -1.47
CA ASN A 228 14.13 3.81 -1.22
C ASN A 228 14.95 5.07 -1.50
N MET A 229 15.48 5.67 -0.42
CA MET A 229 16.07 7.00 -0.47
C MET A 229 17.59 6.98 -0.63
N GLU A 230 18.28 6.01 -0.03
CA GLU A 230 19.75 5.92 -0.02
C GLU A 230 20.41 7.30 0.20
N HIS A 231 20.80 7.97 -0.89
CA HIS A 231 21.56 9.22 -0.89
C HIS A 231 20.75 10.44 -1.40
N VAL A 232 19.45 10.28 -1.67
CA VAL A 232 18.66 11.35 -2.33
C VAL A 232 18.10 12.41 -1.38
N PHE A 233 18.41 12.31 -0.08
CA PHE A 233 18.06 13.32 0.90
C PHE A 233 19.21 14.29 1.14
N ASP A 234 18.91 15.56 1.34
CA ASP A 234 19.88 16.63 1.63
C ASP A 234 20.35 16.58 3.09
N PHE A 235 21.23 15.62 3.38
CA PHE A 235 21.78 15.42 4.73
C PHE A 235 22.68 16.57 5.16
N GLN A 236 22.38 17.20 6.27
CA GLN A 236 23.18 18.26 6.84
C GLN A 236 24.43 17.72 7.57
N THR A 237 24.33 16.50 8.10
CA THR A 237 25.45 15.81 8.77
C THR A 237 26.38 15.11 7.80
N GLN A 238 25.99 14.96 6.51
CA GLN A 238 26.75 14.23 5.49
C GLN A 238 26.99 15.11 4.24
N PRO A 239 27.80 16.16 4.31
CA PRO A 239 27.85 17.21 3.30
C PRO A 239 28.42 16.79 1.93
N LEU A 240 29.00 15.59 1.83
CA LEU A 240 29.48 15.03 0.57
C LEU A 240 28.37 14.28 -0.19
N VAL A 241 27.22 14.07 0.45
CA VAL A 241 26.11 13.25 -0.09
C VAL A 241 24.78 13.95 0.18
N PRO A 242 23.98 14.19 -0.85
CA PRO A 242 24.22 13.92 -2.27
C PRO A 242 25.19 14.92 -2.90
N PRO A 243 25.89 14.55 -3.97
CA PRO A 243 26.73 15.48 -4.69
C PRO A 243 25.87 16.50 -5.46
N GLY A 244 26.02 17.78 -5.14
CA GLY A 244 25.36 18.87 -5.84
C GLY A 244 23.94 19.18 -5.35
N GLN A 245 23.12 19.84 -6.22
CA GLN A 245 21.77 20.33 -5.86
C GLN A 245 20.64 19.33 -6.10
N ALA A 246 20.95 18.08 -6.41
CA ALA A 246 19.97 17.06 -6.75
C ALA A 246 19.58 16.23 -5.51
N ALA A 247 18.87 16.81 -4.57
CA ALA A 247 18.38 16.13 -3.37
C ALA A 247 16.99 16.61 -2.99
N LEU A 248 16.26 15.78 -2.28
CA LEU A 248 15.02 16.18 -1.62
C LEU A 248 15.37 16.85 -0.29
N THR A 249 14.94 18.08 -0.12
CA THR A 249 15.11 18.83 1.12
C THR A 249 14.10 18.39 2.19
N ALA A 250 14.42 18.66 3.45
CA ALA A 250 13.48 18.43 4.55
C ALA A 250 12.16 19.21 4.38
N ALA A 251 12.19 20.38 3.74
CA ALA A 251 11.00 21.16 3.44
C ALA A 251 10.13 20.47 2.39
N GLU A 252 10.71 19.97 1.31
CA GLU A 252 10.00 19.24 0.26
C GLU A 252 9.40 17.93 0.76
N ILE A 253 10.13 17.18 1.61
CA ILE A 253 9.59 15.96 2.24
C ILE A 253 8.39 16.30 3.14
N LYS A 254 8.47 17.33 3.98
CA LYS A 254 7.33 17.76 4.81
C LYS A 254 6.13 18.17 3.97
N GLU A 255 6.37 18.88 2.88
CA GLU A 255 5.31 19.25 1.93
C GLU A 255 4.67 18.01 1.28
N LEU A 256 5.50 17.05 0.85
CA LEU A 256 5.04 15.82 0.23
C LEU A 256 4.24 14.94 1.21
N VAL A 257 4.70 14.81 2.46
CA VAL A 257 4.00 14.10 3.53
C VAL A 257 2.63 14.71 3.79
N ALA A 258 2.58 16.04 3.94
CA ALA A 258 1.32 16.76 4.13
C ALA A 258 0.38 16.61 2.92
N TYR A 259 0.96 16.59 1.72
CA TYR A 259 0.21 16.38 0.49
C TYR A 259 -0.37 14.97 0.41
N ALA A 260 0.44 13.93 0.66
CA ALA A 260 0.04 12.53 0.65
C ALA A 260 -1.08 12.24 1.67
N GLY A 261 -0.99 12.85 2.86
CA GLY A 261 -1.99 12.74 3.90
C GLY A 261 -3.40 13.18 3.48
N LYS A 262 -3.52 14.16 2.57
CA LYS A 262 -4.81 14.59 2.00
C LYS A 262 -5.48 13.50 1.15
N TYR A 263 -4.69 12.55 0.66
CA TYR A 263 -5.12 11.42 -0.17
C TYR A 263 -5.13 10.10 0.60
N TYR A 264 -4.98 10.15 1.94
CA TYR A 264 -4.89 8.97 2.82
C TYR A 264 -3.77 8.03 2.43
N ILE A 265 -2.65 8.58 1.95
CA ILE A 265 -1.41 7.85 1.67
C ILE A 265 -0.39 8.18 2.76
N THR A 266 0.10 7.14 3.42
CA THR A 266 1.25 7.19 4.32
C THR A 266 2.53 7.04 3.50
N LEU A 267 3.50 7.93 3.70
CA LEU A 267 4.83 7.75 3.12
C LEU A 267 5.69 6.92 4.07
N LEU A 268 6.33 5.88 3.51
CA LEU A 268 7.25 4.99 4.19
C LEU A 268 8.68 5.31 3.73
N PRO A 269 9.53 5.92 4.56
CA PRO A 269 10.93 6.06 4.21
C PRO A 269 11.64 4.71 4.32
N GLU A 270 12.40 4.37 3.30
CA GLU A 270 13.39 3.32 3.34
C GLU A 270 14.77 3.98 3.28
N GLN A 271 15.50 3.89 4.41
CA GLN A 271 16.87 4.37 4.50
C GLN A 271 17.76 3.25 4.97
N GLN A 272 18.66 2.87 4.12
CA GLN A 272 19.57 1.75 4.32
C GLN A 272 20.44 1.92 5.58
N ALA A 273 20.53 0.83 6.37
CA ALA A 273 21.38 0.78 7.57
C ALA A 273 22.52 -0.25 7.45
N PHE A 274 22.64 -0.96 6.34
CA PHE A 274 23.63 -2.02 6.20
C PHE A 274 24.23 -2.11 4.80
N GLY A 275 23.45 -2.61 3.80
CA GLY A 275 23.84 -2.65 2.39
C GLY A 275 23.52 -1.34 1.65
N HIS A 276 23.78 -1.30 0.35
CA HIS A 276 23.38 -0.23 -0.58
C HIS A 276 23.84 1.20 -0.22
N LEU A 277 24.94 1.34 0.53
CA LEU A 277 25.46 2.64 0.95
C LEU A 277 26.67 3.11 0.13
N HIS A 278 26.86 2.57 -1.09
CA HIS A 278 28.00 2.93 -1.94
C HIS A 278 28.14 4.44 -2.16
N GLN A 279 27.04 5.17 -2.29
CA GLN A 279 27.08 6.63 -2.52
C GLN A 279 27.70 7.41 -1.36
N PHE A 280 27.69 6.86 -0.14
CA PHE A 280 28.44 7.36 1.01
C PHE A 280 29.84 6.75 1.03
N LEU A 281 29.94 5.42 1.01
CA LEU A 281 31.18 4.69 1.28
C LEU A 281 32.25 4.84 0.18
N LYS A 282 31.91 5.38 -0.98
CA LYS A 282 32.88 5.72 -2.03
C LYS A 282 33.85 6.85 -1.65
N PHE A 283 33.52 7.64 -0.63
CA PHE A 283 34.39 8.73 -0.15
C PHE A 283 35.29 8.24 0.97
N GLU A 284 36.57 8.62 0.93
CA GLU A 284 37.59 8.17 1.86
C GLU A 284 37.29 8.47 3.33
N ILE A 285 36.54 9.54 3.62
CA ILE A 285 36.15 9.87 5.00
C ILE A 285 35.27 8.82 5.67
N TYR A 286 34.69 7.91 4.91
CA TYR A 286 33.84 6.81 5.42
C TYR A 286 34.58 5.46 5.39
N SER A 287 35.88 5.42 5.07
CA SER A 287 36.63 4.16 4.95
C SER A 287 36.61 3.32 6.23
N ASP A 288 36.59 3.95 7.41
CA ASP A 288 36.57 3.27 8.71
C ASP A 288 35.28 2.49 8.92
N ILE A 289 34.15 2.94 8.35
CA ILE A 289 32.83 2.31 8.50
C ILE A 289 32.42 1.43 7.31
N ALA A 290 33.26 1.34 6.26
CA ALA A 290 33.01 0.50 5.11
C ALA A 290 33.53 -0.92 5.37
N GLU A 291 32.75 -1.96 5.06
CA GLU A 291 33.20 -3.36 5.18
C GLU A 291 34.40 -3.65 4.28
N THR A 292 34.36 -3.16 3.04
CA THR A 292 35.45 -3.22 2.08
C THR A 292 35.77 -1.82 1.56
N PRO A 293 36.98 -1.53 1.09
CA PRO A 293 37.35 -0.22 0.54
C PRO A 293 36.40 0.18 -0.61
N HIS A 294 35.73 1.33 -0.46
CA HIS A 294 34.76 1.86 -1.43
C HIS A 294 33.58 0.92 -1.75
N GLY A 295 33.28 -0.03 -0.85
CA GLY A 295 32.19 -0.97 -0.98
C GLY A 295 30.80 -0.34 -0.80
N HIS A 296 29.81 -1.18 -0.55
CA HIS A 296 28.44 -0.71 -0.31
C HIS A 296 27.85 -1.18 1.02
N VAL A 297 28.62 -1.94 1.81
CA VAL A 297 28.16 -2.50 3.10
C VAL A 297 28.89 -1.83 4.24
N LEU A 298 28.16 -1.46 5.31
CA LEU A 298 28.73 -0.96 6.55
C LEU A 298 29.42 -2.10 7.33
N THR A 299 30.50 -1.78 8.04
CA THR A 299 31.09 -2.73 8.98
C THR A 299 30.44 -2.63 10.36
N PRO A 300 29.91 -3.72 10.94
CA PRO A 300 29.37 -3.73 12.31
C PRO A 300 30.45 -3.65 13.40
N THR A 301 31.73 -3.75 13.05
CA THR A 301 32.84 -3.81 14.02
C THR A 301 33.30 -2.45 14.51
N ASP A 302 33.07 -1.38 13.75
CA ASP A 302 33.44 -0.03 14.16
C ASP A 302 32.26 0.71 14.84
N PRO A 303 32.41 1.27 16.03
CA PRO A 303 31.37 2.07 16.69
C PRO A 303 30.89 3.29 15.88
N LYS A 304 31.76 3.87 15.04
CA LYS A 304 31.42 4.97 14.14
C LYS A 304 30.31 4.62 13.16
N THR A 305 30.13 3.36 12.81
CA THR A 305 29.00 2.85 12.01
C THR A 305 27.67 3.22 12.65
N TYR A 306 27.55 3.03 13.94
CA TYR A 306 26.30 3.32 14.66
C TYR A 306 26.12 4.82 14.93
N ASP A 307 27.20 5.58 15.01
CA ASP A 307 27.12 7.04 15.07
C ASP A 307 26.67 7.63 13.73
N PHE A 308 27.17 7.08 12.62
CA PHE A 308 26.71 7.42 11.28
C PHE A 308 25.19 7.13 11.12
N ILE A 309 24.76 5.93 11.51
CA ILE A 309 23.33 5.56 11.45
C ILE A 309 22.47 6.52 12.29
N ARG A 310 22.90 6.85 13.53
CA ARG A 310 22.19 7.83 14.37
C ARG A 310 22.07 9.20 13.72
N GLN A 311 23.12 9.66 13.05
CA GLN A 311 23.12 10.95 12.36
C GLN A 311 22.11 10.96 11.22
N ILE A 312 22.18 10.04 10.27
CA ILE A 312 21.28 10.02 9.12
C ILE A 312 19.82 9.77 9.52
N TYR A 313 19.57 8.89 10.49
CA TYR A 313 18.23 8.62 10.99
C TYR A 313 17.66 9.78 11.81
N GLY A 314 18.51 10.49 12.57
CA GLY A 314 18.10 11.69 13.29
C GLY A 314 17.57 12.80 12.39
N GLU A 315 18.01 12.87 11.14
CA GLU A 315 17.52 13.84 10.16
C GLU A 315 16.26 13.37 9.44
N ILE A 316 16.17 12.08 9.06
CA ILE A 316 15.07 11.56 8.22
C ILE A 316 13.83 11.19 9.05
N VAL A 317 13.99 10.43 10.14
CA VAL A 317 12.85 9.83 10.87
C VAL A 317 11.82 10.87 11.31
N PRO A 318 12.20 12.05 11.84
CA PRO A 318 11.24 13.07 12.28
C PRO A 318 10.38 13.67 11.15
N LEU A 319 10.79 13.50 9.89
CA LEU A 319 10.07 14.02 8.74
C LEU A 319 8.86 13.17 8.34
N PHE A 320 8.83 11.91 8.76
CA PHE A 320 7.82 10.94 8.39
C PHE A 320 6.97 10.52 9.61
N PRO A 321 5.79 11.08 9.79
CA PRO A 321 4.93 10.80 10.96
C PRO A 321 4.29 9.40 10.93
N GLY A 322 4.29 8.71 9.79
CA GLY A 322 3.71 7.37 9.64
C GLY A 322 4.31 6.35 10.63
N PRO A 323 3.63 5.22 10.86
CA PRO A 323 4.02 4.26 11.88
C PRO A 323 5.24 3.41 11.51
N PHE A 324 5.60 3.36 10.25
CA PHE A 324 6.64 2.46 9.73
C PHE A 324 7.93 3.19 9.37
N PHE A 325 9.04 2.44 9.41
CA PHE A 325 10.34 2.85 8.87
C PHE A 325 11.05 1.60 8.35
N HIS A 326 11.54 1.64 7.10
CA HIS A 326 12.25 0.52 6.50
C HIS A 326 13.76 0.77 6.58
N ILE A 327 14.49 -0.19 7.19
CA ILE A 327 15.94 -0.06 7.41
C ILE A 327 16.78 -0.69 6.28
N GLY A 328 16.14 -1.24 5.24
CA GLY A 328 16.81 -1.96 4.16
C GLY A 328 17.41 -3.27 4.65
N ALA A 329 18.76 -3.34 4.71
CA ALA A 329 19.56 -4.45 5.19
C ALA A 329 19.58 -5.69 4.27
N ASP A 330 19.26 -5.50 3.00
CA ASP A 330 19.38 -6.51 1.95
C ASP A 330 20.80 -6.55 1.33
N GLU A 331 21.04 -7.60 0.57
CA GLU A 331 22.22 -7.79 -0.30
C GLU A 331 23.57 -7.46 0.37
N THR A 332 23.76 -7.81 1.64
CA THR A 332 24.98 -7.56 2.39
C THR A 332 26.11 -8.52 2.02
N ILE A 333 26.39 -8.65 0.72
CA ILE A 333 27.29 -9.67 0.15
C ILE A 333 28.77 -9.49 0.53
N GLU A 334 29.18 -8.30 0.96
CA GLU A 334 30.55 -8.02 1.41
C GLU A 334 30.78 -8.45 2.86
N LEU A 335 29.74 -8.72 3.64
CA LEU A 335 29.86 -9.09 5.05
C LEU A 335 30.70 -10.35 5.22
N GLY A 336 31.72 -10.30 6.08
CA GLY A 336 32.65 -11.40 6.31
C GLY A 336 33.80 -11.47 5.32
N ILE A 337 33.95 -10.49 4.41
CA ILE A 337 35.05 -10.45 3.45
C ILE A 337 36.13 -9.45 3.88
N GLY A 338 35.73 -8.31 4.41
CA GLY A 338 36.60 -7.20 4.79
C GLY A 338 36.86 -7.12 6.29
N GLN A 339 36.45 -5.99 6.91
CA GLN A 339 36.72 -5.72 8.32
C GLN A 339 36.07 -6.73 9.27
N THR A 340 34.94 -7.27 8.93
CA THR A 340 34.24 -8.28 9.76
C THR A 340 34.78 -9.69 9.58
N LYS A 341 35.76 -9.92 8.72
CA LYS A 341 36.21 -11.29 8.38
C LYS A 341 36.57 -12.13 9.61
N ALA A 342 37.40 -11.59 10.51
CA ALA A 342 37.81 -12.34 11.70
C ALA A 342 36.65 -12.68 12.64
N LEU A 343 35.69 -11.75 12.79
CA LEU A 343 34.49 -11.94 13.59
C LEU A 343 33.55 -12.97 12.94
N ALA A 344 33.36 -12.87 11.63
CA ALA A 344 32.53 -13.81 10.87
C ALA A 344 33.11 -15.24 10.85
N ASP A 345 34.44 -15.39 10.80
CA ASP A 345 35.12 -16.68 10.90
C ASP A 345 34.93 -17.31 12.31
N GLN A 346 34.81 -16.48 13.34
CA GLN A 346 34.62 -16.93 14.73
C GLN A 346 33.15 -17.20 15.08
N GLU A 347 32.22 -16.35 14.73
CA GLU A 347 30.84 -16.36 15.21
C GLU A 347 29.83 -16.77 14.15
N GLY A 348 30.21 -16.75 12.88
CA GLY A 348 29.34 -16.94 11.73
C GLY A 348 28.70 -15.67 11.22
N ILE A 349 28.59 -15.54 9.90
CA ILE A 349 28.01 -14.36 9.20
C ILE A 349 26.58 -14.05 9.67
N GLY A 350 25.77 -15.07 9.85
CA GLY A 350 24.37 -14.91 10.30
C GLY A 350 24.26 -14.21 11.65
N ARG A 351 25.12 -14.56 12.61
CA ARG A 351 25.14 -13.91 13.92
C ARG A 351 25.56 -12.44 13.79
N VAL A 352 26.64 -12.16 13.07
CA VAL A 352 27.12 -10.78 12.85
C VAL A 352 26.02 -9.92 12.20
N TYR A 353 25.31 -10.46 11.20
CA TYR A 353 24.18 -9.80 10.57
C TYR A 353 23.07 -9.48 11.57
N LEU A 354 22.61 -10.44 12.34
CA LEU A 354 21.48 -10.27 13.27
C LEU A 354 21.81 -9.38 14.46
N GLU A 355 23.05 -9.43 14.96
CA GLU A 355 23.49 -8.49 16.00
C GLU A 355 23.54 -7.05 15.51
N HIS A 356 23.88 -6.84 14.23
CA HIS A 356 23.77 -5.50 13.62
C HIS A 356 22.32 -5.05 13.55
N LEU A 357 21.38 -5.89 13.08
CA LEU A 357 19.95 -5.56 13.09
C LEU A 357 19.43 -5.20 14.47
N GLN A 358 19.85 -5.93 15.52
CA GLN A 358 19.46 -5.64 16.90
C GLN A 358 19.99 -4.27 17.37
N LYS A 359 21.23 -3.91 17.02
CA LYS A 359 21.81 -2.59 17.35
C LYS A 359 21.05 -1.47 16.61
N VAL A 360 20.67 -1.67 15.35
CA VAL A 360 19.87 -0.70 14.60
C VAL A 360 18.47 -0.58 15.23
N PHE A 361 17.86 -1.70 15.66
CA PHE A 361 16.59 -1.68 16.38
C PHE A 361 16.66 -0.83 17.65
N GLU A 362 17.72 -0.98 18.47
CA GLU A 362 17.90 -0.17 19.68
C GLU A 362 18.12 1.32 19.37
N ILE A 363 18.81 1.65 18.28
CA ILE A 363 18.95 3.05 17.81
C ILE A 363 17.59 3.65 17.46
N MET A 364 16.70 2.87 16.87
CA MET A 364 15.39 3.33 16.43
C MET A 364 14.32 3.35 17.51
N ARG A 365 14.55 2.69 18.64
CA ARG A 365 13.59 2.57 19.74
C ARG A 365 12.99 3.91 20.23
N PRO A 366 13.76 5.01 20.38
CA PRO A 366 13.21 6.31 20.80
C PRO A 366 12.19 6.92 19.82
N TYR A 367 12.19 6.50 18.55
CA TYR A 367 11.29 7.02 17.53
C TYR A 367 9.93 6.32 17.47
N HIS A 368 9.75 5.22 18.24
CA HIS A 368 8.50 4.46 18.31
C HIS A 368 7.95 4.01 16.96
N LYS A 369 8.84 3.67 16.01
CA LYS A 369 8.46 3.15 14.69
C LYS A 369 8.46 1.63 14.67
N GLN A 370 7.56 1.06 13.88
CA GLN A 370 7.60 -0.35 13.51
C GLN A 370 8.63 -0.51 12.39
N LEU A 371 9.72 -1.20 12.67
CA LEU A 371 10.82 -1.35 11.72
C LEU A 371 10.53 -2.46 10.73
N MET A 372 10.80 -2.18 9.48
CA MET A 372 10.76 -3.16 8.38
C MET A 372 12.18 -3.42 7.89
N PHE A 373 12.46 -4.66 7.47
CA PHE A 373 13.73 -5.05 6.87
C PHE A 373 13.52 -6.06 5.75
N TRP A 374 14.36 -6.03 4.73
CA TRP A 374 14.32 -7.01 3.64
C TRP A 374 14.72 -8.40 4.12
N GLY A 375 14.00 -9.42 3.66
CA GLY A 375 14.10 -10.77 4.20
C GLY A 375 15.14 -11.69 3.53
N ASP A 376 15.87 -11.24 2.53
CA ASP A 376 16.75 -12.09 1.70
C ASP A 376 17.98 -12.65 2.42
N ILE A 377 18.50 -11.95 3.43
CA ILE A 377 19.68 -12.38 4.20
C ILE A 377 19.29 -13.20 5.42
N ALA A 378 18.37 -12.71 6.25
CA ALA A 378 17.98 -13.38 7.50
C ALA A 378 17.44 -14.81 7.26
N ILE A 379 16.72 -15.03 6.15
CA ILE A 379 16.18 -16.35 5.79
C ILE A 379 17.24 -17.42 5.55
N LYS A 380 18.48 -17.02 5.26
CA LYS A 380 19.60 -17.96 5.09
C LYS A 380 20.07 -18.59 6.42
N TYR A 381 19.60 -18.04 7.54
CA TYR A 381 19.94 -18.43 8.90
C TYR A 381 18.67 -18.70 9.74
N PRO A 382 17.86 -19.70 9.35
CA PRO A 382 16.55 -19.94 9.93
C PRO A 382 16.58 -20.21 11.44
N GLU A 383 17.67 -20.82 11.93
CA GLU A 383 17.90 -21.10 13.36
C GLU A 383 18.02 -19.83 14.22
N LEU A 384 18.35 -18.70 13.60
CA LEU A 384 18.53 -17.42 14.27
C LEU A 384 17.32 -16.50 14.17
N LEU A 385 16.33 -16.77 13.31
CA LEU A 385 15.15 -15.91 13.10
C LEU A 385 14.37 -15.63 14.38
N SER A 386 14.36 -16.59 15.32
CA SER A 386 13.69 -16.42 16.61
C SER A 386 14.31 -15.34 17.48
N THR A 387 15.56 -14.93 17.22
CA THR A 387 16.29 -13.87 17.96
C THR A 387 15.96 -12.47 17.49
N ILE A 388 15.33 -12.31 16.32
CA ILE A 388 14.88 -11.01 15.81
C ILE A 388 13.78 -10.45 16.71
N PRO A 389 13.84 -9.16 17.10
CA PRO A 389 12.79 -8.50 17.88
C PRO A 389 11.41 -8.66 17.22
N LYS A 390 10.40 -9.07 18.00
CA LYS A 390 9.06 -9.38 17.44
C LYS A 390 8.27 -8.16 16.97
N ASP A 391 8.72 -6.97 17.34
CA ASP A 391 8.19 -5.70 16.83
C ASP A 391 8.71 -5.33 15.44
N MET A 392 9.70 -6.04 14.91
CA MET A 392 10.17 -5.89 13.54
C MET A 392 9.28 -6.66 12.56
N ILE A 393 9.17 -6.15 11.36
CA ILE A 393 8.41 -6.72 10.25
C ILE A 393 9.40 -7.21 9.19
N ALA A 394 9.36 -8.49 8.89
CA ALA A 394 10.15 -9.05 7.80
C ALA A 394 9.46 -8.78 6.45
N VAL A 395 10.23 -8.35 5.46
CA VAL A 395 9.74 -8.09 4.10
C VAL A 395 10.43 -9.03 3.12
N PRO A 396 9.97 -10.29 2.98
CA PRO A 396 10.47 -11.18 1.94
C PRO A 396 10.09 -10.64 0.56
N TRP A 397 11.04 -10.71 -0.37
CA TRP A 397 10.88 -10.29 -1.74
C TRP A 397 11.30 -11.38 -2.72
N GLU A 398 10.63 -11.45 -3.84
CA GLU A 398 10.98 -12.34 -4.97
C GLU A 398 10.27 -11.79 -6.23
N TYR A 399 10.98 -11.69 -7.30
CA TYR A 399 10.48 -11.08 -8.55
C TYR A 399 10.18 -12.11 -9.65
N ASN A 400 10.67 -13.33 -9.49
CA ASN A 400 10.33 -14.40 -10.40
C ASN A 400 8.97 -14.98 -10.08
N PRO A 401 8.12 -15.25 -11.08
CA PRO A 401 6.83 -15.88 -10.85
C PRO A 401 7.01 -17.32 -10.39
N LYS A 402 6.41 -17.65 -9.24
CA LYS A 402 6.33 -18.99 -8.67
C LYS A 402 4.88 -19.40 -8.46
N PRO A 403 4.54 -20.69 -8.45
CA PRO A 403 3.22 -21.16 -8.04
C PRO A 403 2.87 -20.82 -6.60
N SER A 404 3.88 -20.81 -5.70
CA SER A 404 3.76 -20.46 -4.28
C SER A 404 5.05 -19.82 -3.75
N TYR A 405 4.89 -18.99 -2.71
CA TYR A 405 5.95 -18.29 -1.99
C TYR A 405 5.98 -18.65 -0.51
N GLU A 406 5.33 -19.74 -0.12
CA GLU A 406 5.33 -20.25 1.25
C GLU A 406 6.75 -20.54 1.78
N ASP A 407 7.67 -20.91 0.90
CA ASP A 407 9.07 -21.17 1.21
C ASP A 407 9.82 -19.97 1.77
N ILE A 408 9.41 -18.73 1.41
CA ILE A 408 10.04 -17.50 1.88
C ILE A 408 9.18 -16.72 2.88
N ILE A 409 7.91 -17.06 3.07
CA ILE A 409 7.03 -16.46 4.07
C ILE A 409 7.07 -17.24 5.39
N THR A 410 6.86 -18.55 5.31
CA THR A 410 6.67 -19.44 6.47
C THR A 410 7.83 -19.40 7.49
N PRO A 411 9.11 -19.30 7.11
CA PRO A 411 10.19 -19.22 8.09
C PRO A 411 10.03 -18.03 9.05
N TYR A 412 9.60 -16.88 8.57
CA TYR A 412 9.38 -15.69 9.39
C TYR A 412 8.16 -15.82 10.29
N THR A 413 7.04 -16.28 9.76
CA THR A 413 5.81 -16.45 10.54
C THR A 413 5.97 -17.52 11.61
N ASN A 414 6.69 -18.63 11.31
CA ASN A 414 7.03 -19.64 12.30
C ASN A 414 7.95 -19.12 13.40
N ALA A 415 8.81 -18.16 13.09
CA ALA A 415 9.62 -17.46 14.08
C ALA A 415 8.81 -16.42 14.89
N GLY A 416 7.52 -16.24 14.63
CA GLY A 416 6.63 -15.28 15.30
C GLY A 416 6.81 -13.82 14.85
N LEU A 417 7.35 -13.60 13.66
CA LEU A 417 7.47 -12.27 13.06
C LEU A 417 6.26 -11.96 12.19
N ARG A 418 5.87 -10.69 12.17
CA ARG A 418 4.94 -10.19 11.15
C ARG A 418 5.66 -10.10 9.81
N VAL A 419 4.89 -10.26 8.74
CA VAL A 419 5.42 -10.26 7.37
C VAL A 419 4.64 -9.26 6.52
N VAL A 420 5.34 -8.58 5.62
CA VAL A 420 4.77 -7.84 4.49
C VAL A 420 5.43 -8.39 3.23
N VAL A 421 4.65 -8.85 2.26
CA VAL A 421 5.19 -9.46 1.04
C VAL A 421 5.50 -8.39 -0.02
N ALA A 422 6.65 -8.51 -0.69
CA ALA A 422 7.11 -7.59 -1.70
C ALA A 422 7.31 -8.27 -3.07
N PRO A 423 6.24 -8.45 -3.85
CA PRO A 423 6.34 -8.84 -5.25
C PRO A 423 6.92 -7.71 -6.10
N GLY A 424 7.43 -8.03 -7.29
CA GLY A 424 8.01 -7.06 -8.20
C GLY A 424 7.27 -6.89 -9.52
N ALA A 425 7.19 -5.64 -10.00
CA ALA A 425 6.68 -5.34 -11.34
C ALA A 425 7.69 -5.67 -12.46
N GLY A 426 8.97 -5.87 -12.12
CA GLY A 426 10.04 -6.20 -13.06
C GLY A 426 10.27 -5.12 -14.13
N ASN A 427 10.14 -3.84 -13.73
CA ASN A 427 10.27 -2.70 -14.63
C ASN A 427 11.66 -2.03 -14.60
N TRP A 428 12.59 -2.58 -13.82
CA TRP A 428 13.99 -2.11 -13.78
C TRP A 428 14.88 -2.94 -14.70
N CYS A 429 15.97 -2.35 -15.18
CA CYS A 429 16.95 -2.98 -16.08
C CYS A 429 16.35 -3.54 -17.38
N VAL A 430 15.18 -3.08 -17.80
CA VAL A 430 14.48 -3.49 -19.02
C VAL A 430 13.87 -2.29 -19.72
N ILE A 431 13.71 -2.37 -21.04
CA ILE A 431 13.04 -1.32 -21.81
C ILE A 431 11.52 -1.36 -21.59
N TRP A 432 10.98 -2.56 -21.39
CA TRP A 432 9.54 -2.80 -21.20
C TRP A 432 9.30 -3.94 -20.23
N PRO A 433 8.43 -3.78 -19.21
CA PRO A 433 8.15 -4.85 -18.25
C PRO A 433 7.42 -6.02 -18.91
N ASP A 434 7.75 -7.23 -18.48
CA ASP A 434 6.97 -8.43 -18.79
C ASP A 434 5.76 -8.50 -17.86
N PHE A 435 4.63 -7.97 -18.35
CA PHE A 435 3.41 -7.89 -17.56
C PHE A 435 2.84 -9.26 -17.18
N GLU A 436 3.01 -10.30 -17.99
CA GLU A 436 2.51 -11.63 -17.67
C GLU A 436 3.25 -12.18 -16.44
N ARG A 437 4.58 -12.07 -16.45
CA ARG A 437 5.41 -12.45 -15.29
C ARG A 437 5.07 -11.60 -14.06
N ALA A 438 4.99 -10.29 -14.22
CA ALA A 438 4.66 -9.36 -13.13
C ALA A 438 3.31 -9.69 -12.49
N PHE A 439 2.26 -9.86 -13.28
CA PHE A 439 0.92 -10.18 -12.77
C PHE A 439 0.86 -11.54 -12.10
N MET A 440 1.58 -12.55 -12.61
CA MET A 440 1.68 -13.87 -11.98
C MET A 440 2.40 -13.77 -10.62
N ASN A 441 3.54 -13.07 -10.58
CA ASN A 441 4.30 -12.86 -9.36
C ASN A 441 3.44 -12.14 -8.31
N ILE A 442 2.89 -10.96 -8.64
CA ILE A 442 2.08 -10.16 -7.71
C ILE A 442 0.88 -10.97 -7.19
N ARG A 443 0.13 -11.62 -8.10
CA ARG A 443 -1.06 -12.38 -7.72
C ARG A 443 -0.74 -13.51 -6.75
N ASN A 444 0.26 -14.30 -7.06
CA ASN A 444 0.58 -15.50 -6.27
C ASN A 444 1.22 -15.14 -4.94
N PHE A 445 2.10 -14.14 -4.92
CA PHE A 445 2.77 -13.73 -3.70
C PHE A 445 1.80 -13.05 -2.73
N VAL A 446 0.96 -12.14 -3.22
CA VAL A 446 -0.08 -11.49 -2.39
C VAL A 446 -1.09 -12.52 -1.88
N ARG A 447 -1.52 -13.49 -2.70
CA ARG A 447 -2.41 -14.57 -2.26
C ARG A 447 -1.80 -15.35 -1.09
N ASP A 448 -0.51 -15.70 -1.18
CA ASP A 448 0.15 -16.46 -0.13
C ASP A 448 0.41 -15.58 1.10
N GLY A 449 0.76 -14.30 0.91
CA GLY A 449 0.84 -13.34 2.01
C GLY A 449 -0.47 -13.20 2.79
N GLN A 450 -1.61 -13.12 2.10
CA GLN A 450 -2.94 -13.03 2.74
C GLN A 450 -3.25 -14.23 3.64
N LYS A 451 -2.80 -15.45 3.31
CA LYS A 451 -2.96 -16.63 4.18
C LYS A 451 -2.21 -16.49 5.50
N HIS A 452 -1.15 -15.70 5.51
CA HIS A 452 -0.29 -15.42 6.66
C HIS A 452 -0.60 -14.06 7.32
N GLN A 453 -1.69 -13.41 6.95
CA GLN A 453 -2.09 -12.10 7.48
C GLN A 453 -1.03 -11.01 7.24
N ALA A 454 -0.29 -11.10 6.10
CA ALA A 454 0.77 -10.19 5.68
C ALA A 454 0.20 -8.94 5.00
#